data_0f2f478a06731b26ec5478ceff24929d
#
_entry.id   0f2f478a06731b26ec5478ceff24929d
#
_cell.length_a   1.000
_cell.length_b   1.000
_cell.length_c   1.000
_cell.angle_alpha   90.00
_cell.angle_beta   90.00
_cell.angle_gamma   90.00
#
_symmetry.space_group_name_H-M   'P 1'
#
loop_
_entity.id
_entity.type
_entity.pdbx_description
1 polymer ?
#
loop_
_entity_poly.entity_id
_entity_poly.type
_entity_poly.pdbx_seq_one_letter_code
_entity_poly.pdbx_strand_id
1 'polypeptide(L)'
;MITLGNRQFSGPFISPLWSPPRAPGLYAVMVPGWRLLMFHAVHFGHAADLSVPELIRGNPKYGYWLTLAGTEWNLYVATCEMYQSTVGEREAAYRELLVLPTTTTRGQAHAQL
;
A
#
# COMPACT_ATOMS: atom_id res chain seq x y z
N MET A 1 -4.39 8.38 -7.22
CA MET A 1 -3.07 7.89 -7.66
C MET A 1 -1.97 8.58 -6.88
N ILE A 2 -1.06 7.84 -6.33
CA ILE A 2 0.06 8.37 -5.54
C ILE A 2 1.35 7.73 -6.02
N THR A 3 2.47 8.40 -5.73
CA THR A 3 3.78 7.83 -6.01
C THR A 3 4.42 7.40 -4.70
N LEU A 4 4.82 6.14 -4.63
CA LEU A 4 5.58 5.59 -3.52
C LEU A 4 6.89 5.07 -4.09
N GLY A 5 8.00 5.59 -3.56
CA GLY A 5 9.28 5.35 -4.19
C GLY A 5 9.27 5.97 -5.57
N ASN A 6 9.48 5.14 -6.60
CA ASN A 6 9.48 5.58 -7.98
C ASN A 6 8.34 4.97 -8.80
N ARG A 7 7.29 4.44 -8.12
CA ARG A 7 6.17 3.78 -8.78
C ARG A 7 4.86 4.45 -8.47
N GLN A 8 3.96 4.41 -9.45
CA GLN A 8 2.61 4.93 -9.29
C GLN A 8 1.72 3.85 -8.67
N PHE A 9 1.03 4.20 -7.60
CA PHE A 9 0.07 3.32 -6.94
C PHE A 9 -1.33 3.89 -7.07
N SER A 10 -2.29 3.02 -7.25
CA SER A 10 -3.71 3.38 -7.19
C SER A 10 -4.11 3.55 -5.72
N GLY A 11 -4.94 4.54 -5.45
CA GLY A 11 -5.38 4.82 -4.09
C GLY A 11 -4.72 6.08 -3.55
N PRO A 12 -4.61 6.21 -2.22
CA PRO A 12 -4.98 5.21 -1.21
C PRO A 12 -6.50 5.06 -1.06
N PHE A 13 -6.92 3.81 -0.82
CA PHE A 13 -8.34 3.48 -0.63
C PHE A 13 -8.58 3.15 0.83
N ILE A 14 -9.73 3.58 1.36
CA ILE A 14 -10.14 3.20 2.71
C ILE A 14 -10.37 1.69 2.71
N SER A 15 -9.68 0.99 3.60
CA SER A 15 -9.65 -0.47 3.58
C SER A 15 -11.04 -1.13 3.55
N PRO A 16 -12.02 -0.73 4.39
CA PRO A 16 -13.35 -1.37 4.34
C PRO A 16 -14.09 -1.17 3.02
N LEU A 17 -13.76 -0.14 2.24
CA LEU A 17 -14.43 0.15 0.98
C LEU A 17 -13.62 -0.29 -0.24
N TRP A 18 -12.45 -0.84 -0.01
CA TRP A 18 -11.54 -1.20 -1.09
C TRP A 18 -11.97 -2.48 -1.78
N SER A 19 -11.98 -2.46 -3.10
CA SER A 19 -12.22 -3.63 -3.93
C SER A 19 -10.89 -4.06 -4.56
N PRO A 20 -10.23 -5.08 -3.99
CA PRO A 20 -8.91 -5.46 -4.48
C PRO A 20 -8.96 -6.07 -5.87
N PRO A 21 -8.00 -5.71 -6.74
CA PRO A 21 -7.95 -6.28 -8.09
C PRO A 21 -7.42 -7.70 -8.06
N ARG A 22 -7.93 -8.53 -8.98
CA ARG A 22 -7.40 -9.89 -9.18
C ARG A 22 -6.21 -9.80 -10.12
N ALA A 23 -5.10 -9.35 -9.59
CA ALA A 23 -3.91 -9.10 -10.38
C ALA A 23 -2.68 -9.24 -9.51
N PRO A 24 -1.54 -9.62 -10.09
CA PRO A 24 -0.28 -9.59 -9.35
C PRO A 24 0.19 -8.16 -9.16
N GLY A 25 0.93 -7.90 -8.12
CA GLY A 25 1.50 -6.58 -7.94
C GLY A 25 2.01 -6.32 -6.53
N LEU A 26 2.21 -5.04 -6.27
CA LEU A 26 2.67 -4.53 -4.99
C LEU A 26 1.49 -3.91 -4.25
N TYR A 27 1.56 -3.92 -2.93
CA TYR A 27 0.58 -3.20 -2.13
C TYR A 27 1.26 -2.50 -0.97
N ALA A 28 0.62 -1.45 -0.49
CA ALA A 28 1.07 -0.69 0.66
C ALA A 28 -0.09 -0.53 1.63
N VAL A 29 0.16 -0.77 2.91
CA VAL A 29 -0.80 -0.47 3.98
C VAL A 29 -0.38 0.85 4.57
N MET A 30 -1.32 1.78 4.67
CA MET A 30 -1.02 3.15 5.05
C MET A 30 -1.96 3.63 6.15
N VAL A 31 -1.46 4.52 6.97
CA VAL A 31 -2.26 5.20 8.00
C VAL A 31 -2.05 6.71 7.85
N PRO A 32 -3.02 7.54 8.29
CA PRO A 32 -2.83 8.98 8.28
C PRO A 32 -1.62 9.37 9.12
N GLY A 33 -0.82 10.30 8.60
CA GLY A 33 0.29 10.83 9.34
C GLY A 33 -0.18 11.85 10.38
N TRP A 34 0.76 12.32 11.19
CA TRP A 34 0.45 13.32 12.21
C TRP A 34 0.13 14.69 11.59
N ARG A 35 0.51 14.91 10.33
CA ARG A 35 0.15 16.13 9.60
C ARG A 35 -1.09 15.86 8.75
N LEU A 36 -1.94 16.85 8.65
CA LEU A 36 -3.12 16.79 7.79
C LEU A 36 -2.73 16.47 6.36
N LEU A 37 -3.48 15.58 5.73
CA LEU A 37 -3.30 15.17 4.33
C LEU A 37 -2.01 14.37 4.06
N MET A 38 -1.35 13.89 5.11
CA MET A 38 -0.18 13.04 4.96
C MET A 38 -0.52 11.60 5.29
N PHE A 39 0.13 10.67 4.62
CA PHE A 39 0.00 9.25 4.89
C PHE A 39 1.38 8.65 5.12
N HIS A 40 1.42 7.66 6.02
CA HIS A 40 2.62 6.87 6.26
C HIS A 40 2.36 5.45 5.81
N ALA A 41 3.27 4.88 5.04
CA ALA A 41 3.25 3.46 4.75
C ALA A 41 3.80 2.72 5.96
N VAL A 42 3.00 1.80 6.49
CA VAL A 42 3.40 0.99 7.64
C VAL A 42 3.76 -0.43 7.23
N HIS A 43 3.47 -0.80 5.99
CA HIS A 43 3.80 -2.12 5.47
C HIS A 43 3.77 -2.09 3.95
N PHE A 44 4.74 -2.76 3.33
CA PHE A 44 4.74 -3.05 1.89
C PHE A 44 4.75 -4.55 1.69
N GLY A 45 4.17 -4.99 0.60
CA GLY A 45 4.23 -6.39 0.23
C GLY A 45 4.01 -6.56 -1.26
N HIS A 46 4.10 -7.80 -1.70
CA HIS A 46 3.79 -8.17 -3.07
C HIS A 46 3.02 -9.49 -3.07
N ALA A 47 2.28 -9.72 -4.13
CA ALA A 47 1.45 -10.90 -4.22
C ALA A 47 1.21 -11.28 -5.68
N ALA A 48 0.98 -12.57 -5.92
CA ALA A 48 0.54 -13.04 -7.22
C ALA A 48 -0.92 -12.69 -7.48
N ASP A 49 -1.69 -12.46 -6.43
CA ASP A 49 -3.10 -12.09 -6.51
C ASP A 49 -3.41 -11.11 -5.36
N LEU A 50 -3.62 -9.85 -5.72
CA LEU A 50 -3.88 -8.79 -4.74
C LEU A 50 -5.26 -8.90 -4.09
N SER A 51 -6.12 -9.78 -4.60
CA SER A 51 -7.48 -9.90 -4.08
C SER A 51 -7.62 -10.87 -2.90
N VAL A 52 -6.55 -11.58 -2.52
CA VAL A 52 -6.67 -12.56 -1.44
C VAL A 52 -6.81 -11.86 -0.08
N PRO A 53 -7.74 -12.31 0.77
CA PRO A 53 -7.99 -11.66 2.06
C PRO A 53 -6.78 -11.67 3.00
N GLU A 54 -5.88 -12.63 2.84
CA GLU A 54 -4.71 -12.79 3.70
C GLU A 54 -3.75 -11.62 3.61
N LEU A 55 -3.84 -10.81 2.56
CA LEU A 55 -2.94 -9.66 2.43
C LEU A 55 -3.23 -8.60 3.48
N ILE A 56 -4.50 -8.35 3.78
CA ILE A 56 -4.91 -7.28 4.69
C ILE A 56 -5.61 -7.86 5.92
N ARG A 57 -6.88 -8.23 5.81
CA ARG A 57 -7.67 -8.64 6.97
C ARG A 57 -7.21 -9.95 7.58
N GLY A 58 -6.73 -10.86 6.77
CA GLY A 58 -6.20 -12.13 7.24
C GLY A 58 -4.72 -12.09 7.58
N ASN A 59 -4.08 -10.93 7.48
CA ASN A 59 -2.67 -10.81 7.77
C ASN A 59 -2.44 -10.81 9.29
N PRO A 60 -1.44 -11.53 9.79
CA PRO A 60 -1.14 -11.54 11.22
C PRO A 60 -0.87 -10.15 11.81
N LYS A 61 -0.44 -9.20 10.99
CA LYS A 61 -0.14 -7.84 11.44
C LYS A 61 -1.36 -6.92 11.43
N TYR A 62 -2.53 -7.42 11.01
CA TYR A 62 -3.71 -6.57 10.86
C TYR A 62 -4.08 -5.85 12.17
N GLY A 63 -4.04 -6.57 13.28
CA GLY A 63 -4.33 -5.97 14.59
C GLY A 63 -3.39 -4.83 14.95
N TYR A 64 -2.11 -4.99 14.62
CA TYR A 64 -1.13 -3.94 14.84
C TYR A 64 -1.42 -2.71 13.97
N TRP A 65 -1.76 -2.93 12.69
CA TRP A 65 -2.11 -1.83 11.80
C TRP A 65 -3.35 -1.09 12.30
N LEU A 66 -4.34 -1.80 12.83
CA LEU A 66 -5.53 -1.17 13.39
C LEU A 66 -5.18 -0.32 14.60
N THR A 67 -4.24 -0.76 15.42
CA THR A 67 -3.76 0.03 16.55
C THR A 67 -3.15 1.34 16.08
N LEU A 68 -2.34 1.28 15.02
CA LEU A 68 -1.73 2.48 14.46
C LEU A 68 -2.75 3.43 13.84
N ALA A 69 -3.76 2.86 13.18
CA ALA A 69 -4.79 3.67 12.51
C ALA A 69 -5.84 4.20 13.48
N GLY A 70 -6.07 3.50 14.59
CA GLY A 70 -7.11 3.81 15.55
C GLY A 70 -8.46 3.20 15.21
N THR A 71 -8.78 3.06 13.94
CA THR A 71 -10.01 2.43 13.45
C THR A 71 -9.76 1.93 12.04
N GLU A 72 -10.53 0.92 11.62
CA GLU A 72 -10.41 0.39 10.26
C GLU A 72 -10.71 1.44 9.19
N TRP A 73 -11.47 2.47 9.53
CA TRP A 73 -11.82 3.56 8.60
C TRP A 73 -10.64 4.50 8.34
N ASN A 74 -9.58 4.41 9.13
CA ASN A 74 -8.34 5.14 8.93
C ASN A 74 -7.22 4.24 8.40
N LEU A 75 -7.54 3.02 8.04
CA LEU A 75 -6.58 2.11 7.43
C LEU A 75 -6.76 2.17 5.93
N TYR A 76 -5.68 2.44 5.21
CA TYR A 76 -5.72 2.67 3.76
C TYR A 76 -4.83 1.67 3.05
N VAL A 77 -5.18 1.35 1.82
CA VAL A 77 -4.43 0.44 0.97
C VAL A 77 -4.18 1.11 -0.37
N ALA A 78 -2.96 0.99 -0.87
CA ALA A 78 -2.61 1.43 -2.21
C ALA A 78 -2.00 0.24 -2.95
N THR A 79 -2.24 0.14 -4.24
CA THR A 79 -1.78 -0.99 -5.03
C THR A 79 -1.12 -0.54 -6.32
N CYS A 80 -0.14 -1.34 -6.75
CA CYS A 80 0.52 -1.15 -8.04
C CYS A 80 0.45 -2.50 -8.77
N GLU A 81 -0.50 -2.63 -9.69
CA GLU A 81 -0.64 -3.87 -10.44
C GLU A 81 0.56 -4.06 -11.37
N MET A 82 1.05 -5.28 -11.41
CA MET A 82 2.18 -5.65 -12.26
C MET A 82 1.77 -6.89 -13.07
N TYR A 83 0.93 -6.65 -14.09
CA TYR A 83 0.38 -7.73 -14.90
C TYR A 83 1.50 -8.55 -15.54
N GLN A 84 1.32 -9.87 -15.53
CA GLN A 84 2.27 -10.83 -16.10
C GLN A 84 3.67 -10.77 -15.49
N SER A 85 3.79 -10.19 -14.29
CA SER A 85 5.08 -10.15 -13.60
C SER A 85 5.41 -11.51 -12.98
N THR A 86 6.71 -11.80 -12.93
CA THR A 86 7.21 -12.97 -12.20
C THR A 86 7.38 -12.60 -10.73
N VAL A 87 7.54 -13.62 -9.89
CA VAL A 87 7.81 -13.38 -8.46
C VAL A 87 9.13 -12.61 -8.30
N GLY A 88 10.13 -12.91 -9.12
CA GLY A 88 11.40 -12.19 -9.06
C GLY A 88 11.26 -10.71 -9.39
N GLU A 89 10.45 -10.39 -10.39
CA GLU A 89 10.20 -9.00 -10.75
C GLU A 89 9.49 -8.25 -9.62
N ARG A 90 8.50 -8.88 -8.98
CA ARG A 90 7.78 -8.28 -7.86
C ARG A 90 8.69 -8.10 -6.65
N GLU A 91 9.55 -9.07 -6.37
CA GLU A 91 10.49 -8.96 -5.26
C GLU A 91 11.50 -7.84 -5.48
N ALA A 92 11.98 -7.67 -6.71
CA ALA A 92 12.91 -6.59 -7.03
C ALA A 92 12.25 -5.23 -6.82
N ALA A 93 11.00 -5.08 -7.30
CA ALA A 93 10.24 -3.85 -7.12
C ALA A 93 9.96 -3.57 -5.64
N TYR A 94 9.63 -4.61 -4.89
CA TYR A 94 9.41 -4.51 -3.45
C TYR A 94 10.65 -4.01 -2.72
N ARG A 95 11.83 -4.54 -3.07
CA ARG A 95 13.07 -4.09 -2.44
C ARG A 95 13.36 -2.62 -2.71
N GLU A 96 13.05 -2.15 -3.91
CA GLU A 96 13.19 -0.74 -4.23
C GLU A 96 12.35 0.14 -3.30
N LEU A 97 11.12 -0.29 -3.02
CA LEU A 97 10.25 0.47 -2.14
C LEU A 97 10.82 0.61 -0.74
N LEU A 98 11.55 -0.39 -0.27
CA LEU A 98 12.08 -0.38 1.09
C LEU A 98 13.21 0.63 1.29
N VAL A 99 13.83 1.10 0.21
CA VAL A 99 14.96 2.03 0.31
C VAL A 99 14.63 3.44 -0.16
N LEU A 100 13.40 3.68 -0.66
CA LEU A 100 13.00 4.99 -1.16
C LEU A 100 11.99 5.65 -0.21
N PRO A 101 11.88 6.99 -0.24
CA PRO A 101 10.91 7.67 0.60
C PRO A 101 9.48 7.20 0.28
N THR A 102 8.70 6.95 1.32
CA THR A 102 7.36 6.37 1.16
C THR A 102 6.27 7.18 1.84
N THR A 103 6.58 8.34 2.40
CA THR A 103 5.57 9.24 2.92
C THR A 103 5.06 10.10 1.79
N THR A 104 3.75 10.24 1.68
CA THR A 104 3.15 10.99 0.60
C THR A 104 2.00 11.83 1.10
N THR A 105 1.66 12.88 0.34
CA THR A 105 0.54 13.74 0.62
C THR A 105 -0.66 13.27 -0.18
N ARG A 106 -1.83 13.27 0.49
CA ARG A 106 -3.09 12.88 -0.16
C ARG A 106 -3.34 13.76 -1.38
N GLY A 107 -3.72 13.13 -2.47
CA GLY A 107 -4.07 13.83 -3.69
C GLY A 107 -2.92 14.22 -4.58
N GLN A 108 -1.69 13.99 -4.14
CA GLN A 108 -0.53 14.27 -4.99
C GLN A 108 -0.17 13.04 -5.81
N ALA A 109 0.30 13.31 -7.03
CA ALA A 109 0.70 12.24 -7.92
C ALA A 109 2.10 11.72 -7.59
N HIS A 110 2.90 12.44 -6.77
CA HIS A 110 4.23 12.01 -6.38
C HIS A 110 4.54 12.54 -4.99
N ALA A 111 5.29 11.82 -4.29
CA ALA A 111 5.74 12.19 -3.00
C ALA A 111 6.82 13.22 -3.08
N GLN A 112 7.13 13.69 -2.51
CA GLN A 112 8.10 14.28 -2.63
C GLN A 112 9.04 14.56 -1.93
N LEU A 113 9.22 14.73 -1.68
CA LEU A 113 10.20 15.19 -1.35
C LEU A 113 10.93 14.88 -0.59
#